data_5be735dc94bbd054dd096c09306cf940
#
_entry.id   5be735dc94bbd054dd096c09306cf940
#
_cell.length_a   1.000
_cell.length_b   1.000
_cell.length_c   1.000
_cell.angle_alpha   90.00
_cell.angle_beta   90.00
_cell.angle_gamma   90.00
#
_symmetry.space_group_name_H-M   'P 1'
#
loop_
_entity.id
_entity.type
_entity.pdbx_description
1 polymer ?
#
loop_
_entity_poly.entity_id
_entity_poly.type
_entity_poly.pdbx_seq_one_letter_code
_entity_poly.pdbx_strand_id
1 'polypeptide(L)'
;MLEQLKKEVYEANMLLPKYDLVTFTWGNVSGIDRESGLFVIKPSGVEYDKLTPEDMVVVDLNGNKVEGRYNPSSDTPTHVVLYNRFQKIGGVVHTHSAWATSWAQAGRDIPCYGTTHADYIYGEIPCVRNLTKKEIEEAYEKNTGVLIADEFEAKKKDYIAVPAVLCKNHGVFTWGKDAHEAVHNAVVAEEVAKMAARCEMINPQVKPAPQELQDKHYYRKHGANAYYGQNTAK
;
A
#
# COMPACT_ATOMS: atom_id res chain seq x y z
N MET A 1 17.45 14.33 -12.20
CA MET A 1 16.49 13.52 -13.00
C MET A 1 15.23 13.33 -12.19
N LEU A 2 14.04 13.46 -12.78
CA LEU A 2 12.75 13.33 -12.13
C LEU A 2 12.52 14.21 -10.88
N GLU A 3 12.97 15.46 -10.91
CA GLU A 3 12.94 16.36 -9.73
C GLU A 3 11.54 16.58 -9.18
N GLN A 4 10.53 16.66 -10.08
CA GLN A 4 9.15 16.81 -9.65
C GLN A 4 8.64 15.53 -8.92
N LEU A 5 8.96 14.35 -9.47
CA LEU A 5 8.57 13.07 -8.83
C LEU A 5 9.32 12.86 -7.50
N LYS A 6 10.59 13.27 -7.39
CA LYS A 6 11.32 13.25 -6.10
C LYS A 6 10.62 14.09 -5.05
N LYS A 7 10.18 15.29 -5.42
CA LYS A 7 9.44 16.17 -4.53
C LYS A 7 8.10 15.52 -4.08
N GLU A 8 7.32 14.99 -5.01
CA GLU A 8 6.05 14.33 -4.72
C GLU A 8 6.23 13.10 -3.82
N VAL A 9 7.22 12.26 -4.10
CA VAL A 9 7.53 11.09 -3.28
C VAL A 9 8.05 11.49 -1.89
N TYR A 10 8.88 12.54 -1.80
CA TYR A 10 9.29 13.10 -0.52
C TYR A 10 8.08 13.59 0.29
N GLU A 11 7.21 14.42 -0.30
CA GLU A 11 6.01 14.92 0.35
C GLU A 11 5.10 13.78 0.82
N ALA A 12 4.93 12.74 0.01
CA ALA A 12 4.17 11.55 0.36
C ALA A 12 4.82 10.78 1.54
N ASN A 13 6.15 10.63 1.56
CA ASN A 13 6.86 10.02 2.69
C ASN A 13 6.65 10.82 3.98
N MET A 14 6.65 12.15 3.92
CA MET A 14 6.42 13.01 5.09
C MET A 14 4.99 12.92 5.65
N LEU A 15 4.04 12.40 4.90
CA LEU A 15 2.70 12.11 5.39
C LEU A 15 2.66 10.88 6.31
N LEU A 16 3.58 9.94 6.18
CA LEU A 16 3.58 8.72 7.02
C LEU A 16 3.72 9.04 8.53
N PRO A 17 4.72 9.81 8.98
CA PRO A 17 4.78 10.23 10.38
C PRO A 17 3.65 11.19 10.77
N LYS A 18 3.15 12.03 9.85
CA LYS A 18 2.03 12.93 10.10
C LYS A 18 0.73 12.20 10.44
N TYR A 19 0.52 11.01 9.87
CA TYR A 19 -0.64 10.16 10.11
C TYR A 19 -0.37 8.99 11.06
N ASP A 20 0.74 9.02 11.81
CA ASP A 20 1.13 7.99 12.77
C ASP A 20 1.22 6.58 12.18
N LEU A 21 1.59 6.47 10.90
CA LEU A 21 1.73 5.19 10.21
C LEU A 21 3.11 4.54 10.39
N VAL A 22 4.07 5.26 10.93
CA VAL A 22 5.47 4.82 11.07
C VAL A 22 6.07 5.24 12.41
N THR A 23 7.05 4.45 12.85
CA THR A 23 7.92 4.74 13.99
C THR A 23 9.36 4.79 13.49
N PHE A 24 10.16 5.76 13.92
CA PHE A 24 11.56 5.96 13.51
C PHE A 24 11.71 6.04 11.98
N THR A 25 12.52 5.13 11.42
CA THR A 25 12.80 5.07 9.97
C THR A 25 11.95 4.04 9.22
N TRP A 26 11.01 3.37 9.93
CA TRP A 26 10.21 2.30 9.36
C TRP A 26 9.30 2.82 8.25
N GLY A 27 9.04 1.94 7.28
CA GLY A 27 8.16 2.27 6.16
C GLY A 27 8.82 3.14 5.10
N ASN A 28 8.16 3.22 3.98
CA ASN A 28 8.58 3.99 2.81
C ASN A 28 7.45 4.16 1.82
N VAL A 29 7.60 5.18 0.97
CA VAL A 29 6.75 5.43 -0.18
C VAL A 29 7.63 5.49 -1.42
N SER A 30 7.12 4.95 -2.53
CA SER A 30 7.67 5.17 -3.86
C SER A 30 6.62 5.70 -4.83
N GLY A 31 7.09 6.31 -5.93
CA GLY A 31 6.27 6.73 -7.06
C GLY A 31 6.99 6.46 -8.36
N ILE A 32 6.27 6.03 -9.41
CA ILE A 32 6.84 5.69 -10.71
C ILE A 32 6.46 6.69 -11.79
N ASP A 33 7.42 7.02 -12.63
CA ASP A 33 7.18 7.58 -13.96
C ASP A 33 7.14 6.45 -14.99
N ARG A 34 5.94 6.15 -15.48
CA ARG A 34 5.71 5.05 -16.42
C ARG A 34 6.32 5.31 -17.80
N GLU A 35 6.53 6.56 -18.16
CA GLU A 35 7.10 6.93 -19.46
C GLU A 35 8.60 6.59 -19.52
N SER A 36 9.34 6.94 -18.48
CA SER A 36 10.77 6.61 -18.38
C SER A 36 11.04 5.18 -17.88
N GLY A 37 10.06 4.53 -17.23
CA GLY A 37 10.26 3.26 -16.54
C GLY A 37 11.13 3.36 -15.28
N LEU A 38 11.22 4.55 -14.69
CA LEU A 38 11.98 4.84 -13.49
C LEU A 38 11.02 5.14 -12.33
N PHE A 39 11.38 4.73 -11.13
CA PHE A 39 10.65 5.11 -9.93
C PHE A 39 11.57 5.73 -8.88
N VAL A 40 10.98 6.53 -8.02
CA VAL A 40 11.64 7.21 -6.92
C VAL A 40 11.20 6.57 -5.62
N ILE A 41 12.13 6.33 -4.69
CA ILE A 41 11.85 5.69 -3.39
C ILE A 41 12.66 6.35 -2.28
N LYS A 42 12.13 6.28 -1.05
CA LYS A 42 12.84 6.72 0.16
C LYS A 42 14.16 5.96 0.33
N PRO A 43 15.24 6.65 0.73
CA PRO A 43 16.50 6.00 1.09
C PRO A 43 16.34 5.14 2.35
N SER A 44 17.14 4.06 2.42
CA SER A 44 17.19 3.16 3.57
C SER A 44 17.77 3.86 4.81
N GLY A 45 17.11 3.70 5.97
CA GLY A 45 17.63 4.10 7.27
C GLY A 45 17.79 5.61 7.51
N VAL A 46 17.30 6.48 6.63
CA VAL A 46 17.30 7.93 6.85
C VAL A 46 16.03 8.35 7.60
N GLU A 47 16.24 9.08 8.71
CA GLU A 47 15.15 9.59 9.56
C GLU A 47 14.28 10.60 8.78
N TYR A 48 12.97 10.62 9.04
CA TYR A 48 12.03 11.46 8.30
C TYR A 48 12.32 12.96 8.47
N ASP A 49 12.73 13.39 9.65
CA ASP A 49 13.06 14.80 9.95
C ASP A 49 14.36 15.29 9.30
N LYS A 50 15.17 14.37 8.77
CA LYS A 50 16.43 14.67 8.07
C LYS A 50 16.33 14.50 6.55
N LEU A 51 15.19 14.01 6.07
CA LEU A 51 14.99 13.81 4.64
C LEU A 51 14.81 15.13 3.89
N THR A 52 15.34 15.16 2.68
CA THR A 52 15.07 16.21 1.69
C THR A 52 14.64 15.58 0.36
N PRO A 53 14.01 16.33 -0.55
CA PRO A 53 13.67 15.80 -1.88
C PRO A 53 14.88 15.25 -2.65
N GLU A 54 16.05 15.84 -2.47
CA GLU A 54 17.31 15.46 -3.13
C GLU A 54 17.84 14.10 -2.64
N ASP A 55 17.40 13.67 -1.46
CA ASP A 55 17.78 12.38 -0.88
C ASP A 55 17.05 11.20 -1.50
N MET A 56 15.93 11.46 -2.17
CA MET A 56 15.15 10.42 -2.83
C MET A 56 15.99 9.70 -3.90
N VAL A 57 15.88 8.39 -3.94
CA VAL A 57 16.69 7.52 -4.80
C VAL A 57 15.90 7.14 -6.04
N VAL A 58 16.50 7.28 -7.23
CA VAL A 58 15.93 6.84 -8.49
C VAL A 58 16.39 5.43 -8.83
N VAL A 59 15.45 4.56 -9.16
CA VAL A 59 15.67 3.13 -9.43
C VAL A 59 14.95 2.74 -10.72
N ASP A 60 15.52 1.82 -11.50
CA ASP A 60 14.86 1.24 -12.67
C ASP A 60 13.96 0.05 -12.31
N LEU A 61 13.18 -0.43 -13.27
CA LEU A 61 12.30 -1.60 -13.09
C LEU A 61 13.03 -2.95 -12.99
N ASN A 62 14.36 -2.96 -13.09
CA ASN A 62 15.20 -4.13 -12.79
C ASN A 62 15.76 -4.08 -11.35
N GLY A 63 15.54 -2.94 -10.63
CA GLY A 63 16.04 -2.74 -9.28
C GLY A 63 17.42 -2.09 -9.22
N ASN A 64 17.97 -1.61 -10.33
CA ASN A 64 19.26 -0.93 -10.35
C ASN A 64 19.09 0.53 -9.92
N LYS A 65 19.94 0.98 -8.99
CA LYS A 65 20.02 2.40 -8.63
C LYS A 65 20.57 3.21 -9.81
N VAL A 66 19.78 4.17 -10.28
CA VAL A 66 20.11 5.07 -11.40
C VAL A 66 20.71 6.38 -10.89
N GLU A 67 20.12 6.96 -9.81
CA GLU A 67 20.55 8.23 -9.23
C GLU A 67 20.29 8.28 -7.73
N GLY A 68 21.09 9.00 -6.99
CA GLY A 68 20.97 9.24 -5.55
C GLY A 68 22.24 8.93 -4.77
N ARG A 69 22.49 9.71 -3.71
CA ARG A 69 23.69 9.54 -2.84
C ARG A 69 23.56 8.36 -1.87
N TYR A 70 22.33 8.01 -1.50
CA TYR A 70 22.03 6.93 -0.58
C TYR A 70 21.70 5.60 -1.29
N ASN A 71 21.66 4.52 -0.52
CA ASN A 71 21.05 3.29 -0.97
C ASN A 71 19.51 3.41 -0.89
N PRO A 72 18.77 2.85 -1.86
CA PRO A 72 17.32 2.82 -1.79
C PRO A 72 16.84 1.95 -0.61
N SER A 73 15.57 2.08 -0.22
CA SER A 73 14.94 1.21 0.78
C SER A 73 15.21 -0.26 0.50
N SER A 74 15.39 -1.07 1.55
CA SER A 74 15.49 -2.53 1.45
C SER A 74 14.28 -3.16 0.74
N ASP A 75 13.09 -2.52 0.84
CA ASP A 75 11.87 -3.01 0.21
C ASP A 75 11.81 -2.76 -1.31
N THR A 76 12.83 -2.11 -1.88
CA THR A 76 12.91 -1.82 -3.32
C THR A 76 12.58 -3.04 -4.20
N PRO A 77 13.07 -4.26 -3.95
CA PRO A 77 12.71 -5.42 -4.78
C PRO A 77 11.23 -5.77 -4.74
N THR A 78 10.53 -5.54 -3.61
CA THR A 78 9.07 -5.71 -3.52
C THR A 78 8.37 -4.69 -4.42
N HIS A 79 8.76 -3.42 -4.35
CA HIS A 79 8.18 -2.35 -5.19
C HIS A 79 8.41 -2.62 -6.68
N VAL A 80 9.60 -3.07 -7.07
CA VAL A 80 9.91 -3.48 -8.46
C VAL A 80 8.92 -4.53 -8.96
N VAL A 81 8.66 -5.59 -8.16
CA VAL A 81 7.71 -6.63 -8.56
C VAL A 81 6.31 -6.07 -8.71
N LEU A 82 5.86 -5.26 -7.75
CA LEU A 82 4.51 -4.66 -7.80
C LEU A 82 4.35 -3.74 -9.01
N TYR A 83 5.33 -2.88 -9.33
CA TYR A 83 5.28 -2.04 -10.52
C TYR A 83 5.28 -2.85 -11.83
N ASN A 84 6.00 -3.94 -11.88
CA ASN A 84 6.06 -4.82 -13.05
C ASN A 84 4.76 -5.62 -13.24
N ARG A 85 4.10 -6.06 -12.16
CA ARG A 85 2.90 -6.90 -12.20
C ARG A 85 1.60 -6.08 -12.22
N PHE A 86 1.55 -4.97 -11.52
CA PHE A 86 0.40 -4.09 -11.40
C PHE A 86 0.60 -2.83 -12.26
N GLN A 87 0.36 -2.94 -13.56
CA GLN A 87 0.71 -1.91 -14.56
C GLN A 87 -0.03 -0.58 -14.38
N LYS A 88 -1.15 -0.56 -13.65
CA LYS A 88 -1.99 0.64 -13.48
C LYS A 88 -1.69 1.43 -12.21
N ILE A 89 -0.79 0.96 -11.35
CA ILE A 89 -0.43 1.70 -10.13
C ILE A 89 0.69 2.69 -10.43
N GLY A 90 0.68 3.82 -9.73
CA GLY A 90 1.71 4.88 -9.84
C GLY A 90 2.45 5.14 -8.54
N GLY A 91 1.99 4.60 -7.42
CA GLY A 91 2.65 4.69 -6.12
C GLY A 91 2.47 3.43 -5.28
N VAL A 92 3.44 3.13 -4.42
CA VAL A 92 3.42 2.01 -3.47
C VAL A 92 3.88 2.51 -2.10
N VAL A 93 3.21 2.07 -1.06
CA VAL A 93 3.57 2.30 0.35
C VAL A 93 3.76 0.98 1.06
N HIS A 94 4.80 0.91 1.89
CA HIS A 94 4.95 -0.12 2.90
C HIS A 94 5.05 0.49 4.28
N THR A 95 4.33 -0.04 5.25
CA THR A 95 4.42 0.37 6.65
C THR A 95 4.25 -0.81 7.61
N HIS A 96 4.70 -0.59 8.86
CA HIS A 96 4.37 -1.44 10.00
C HIS A 96 3.38 -0.70 10.93
N SER A 97 2.37 -0.06 10.36
CA SER A 97 1.34 0.64 11.11
C SER A 97 0.61 -0.30 12.05
N ALA A 98 0.28 0.17 13.25
CA ALA A 98 0.01 -0.70 14.41
C ALA A 98 -1.16 -1.66 14.22
N TRP A 99 -2.29 -1.18 13.69
CA TRP A 99 -3.49 -2.01 13.56
C TRP A 99 -3.43 -2.94 12.35
N ALA A 100 -3.04 -2.45 11.18
CA ALA A 100 -2.89 -3.30 10.00
C ALA A 100 -1.83 -4.38 10.22
N THR A 101 -0.70 -4.03 10.85
CA THR A 101 0.36 -5.01 11.18
C THR A 101 -0.12 -6.02 12.22
N SER A 102 -0.96 -5.63 13.19
CA SER A 102 -1.55 -6.58 14.14
C SER A 102 -2.40 -7.64 13.44
N TRP A 103 -3.21 -7.25 12.44
CA TRP A 103 -3.96 -8.19 11.60
C TRP A 103 -3.03 -9.09 10.78
N ALA A 104 -1.97 -8.52 10.21
CA ALA A 104 -0.95 -9.27 9.49
C ALA A 104 -0.26 -10.32 10.37
N GLN A 105 0.12 -9.95 11.61
CA GLN A 105 0.71 -10.87 12.59
C GLN A 105 -0.27 -11.96 13.04
N ALA A 106 -1.55 -11.62 13.17
CA ALA A 106 -2.62 -12.59 13.45
C ALA A 106 -2.88 -13.52 12.25
N GLY A 107 -2.40 -13.17 11.05
CA GLY A 107 -2.58 -13.96 9.83
C GLY A 107 -4.02 -14.01 9.35
N ARG A 108 -4.74 -12.90 9.48
CA ARG A 108 -6.16 -12.78 9.13
C ARG A 108 -6.37 -11.64 8.14
N ASP A 109 -7.29 -11.87 7.21
CA ASP A 109 -7.84 -10.80 6.35
C ASP A 109 -8.59 -9.78 7.22
N ILE A 110 -8.66 -8.52 6.80
CA ILE A 110 -9.50 -7.49 7.44
C ILE A 110 -10.86 -7.50 6.76
N PRO A 111 -11.93 -7.96 7.44
CA PRO A 111 -13.25 -8.02 6.84
C PRO A 111 -13.86 -6.63 6.65
N CYS A 112 -14.67 -6.47 5.61
CA CYS A 112 -15.44 -5.26 5.40
C CYS A 112 -16.68 -5.25 6.32
N TYR A 113 -16.56 -4.70 7.52
CA TYR A 113 -17.66 -4.63 8.48
C TYR A 113 -18.59 -3.42 8.29
N GLY A 114 -18.17 -2.43 7.52
CA GLY A 114 -18.98 -1.22 7.42
C GLY A 114 -18.70 -0.35 6.20
N THR A 115 -19.51 0.68 6.09
CA THR A 115 -19.55 1.56 4.91
C THR A 115 -18.27 2.39 4.73
N THR A 116 -17.57 2.74 5.82
CA THR A 116 -16.27 3.43 5.73
C THR A 116 -15.25 2.59 4.99
N HIS A 117 -15.17 1.28 5.29
CA HIS A 117 -14.32 0.35 4.55
C HIS A 117 -14.76 0.24 3.08
N ALA A 118 -16.06 -0.03 2.86
CA ALA A 118 -16.63 -0.22 1.53
C ALA A 118 -16.51 1.01 0.61
N ASP A 119 -16.41 2.22 1.17
CA ASP A 119 -16.23 3.46 0.40
C ASP A 119 -14.88 3.52 -0.34
N TYR A 120 -13.88 2.76 0.09
CA TYR A 120 -12.51 2.85 -0.42
C TYR A 120 -11.95 1.52 -0.93
N ILE A 121 -12.37 0.39 -0.33
CA ILE A 121 -11.83 -0.93 -0.62
C ILE A 121 -12.99 -1.90 -0.84
N TYR A 122 -12.99 -2.60 -1.98
CA TYR A 122 -14.04 -3.53 -2.35
C TYR A 122 -13.82 -4.90 -1.72
N GLY A 123 -14.65 -5.22 -0.73
CA GLY A 123 -14.52 -6.46 0.02
C GLY A 123 -13.45 -6.41 1.11
N GLU A 124 -12.84 -7.52 1.41
CA GLU A 124 -11.81 -7.65 2.45
C GLU A 124 -10.43 -7.19 1.99
N ILE A 125 -9.59 -6.72 2.93
CA ILE A 125 -8.15 -6.58 2.69
C ILE A 125 -7.51 -7.95 2.94
N PRO A 126 -6.92 -8.59 1.92
CA PRO A 126 -6.37 -9.94 2.06
C PRO A 126 -5.08 -9.98 2.87
N CYS A 127 -4.85 -11.09 3.58
CA CYS A 127 -3.59 -11.42 4.23
C CYS A 127 -2.93 -12.59 3.49
N VAL A 128 -1.81 -12.34 2.83
CA VAL A 128 -1.06 -13.41 2.17
C VAL A 128 -0.36 -14.31 3.20
N ARG A 129 -0.08 -15.55 2.82
CA ARG A 129 0.61 -16.54 3.65
C ARG A 129 2.02 -16.09 4.08
N ASN A 130 2.63 -16.81 4.99
CA ASN A 130 4.07 -16.67 5.22
C ASN A 130 4.85 -17.08 3.99
N LEU A 131 5.99 -16.43 3.79
CA LEU A 131 7.04 -16.97 2.91
C LEU A 131 7.56 -18.29 3.45
N THR A 132 7.89 -19.21 2.56
CA THR A 132 8.58 -20.44 2.90
C THR A 132 10.04 -20.16 3.25
N LYS A 133 10.70 -21.10 3.95
CA LYS A 133 12.14 -21.00 4.25
C LYS A 133 12.96 -20.70 2.99
N LYS A 134 12.68 -21.42 1.90
CA LYS A 134 13.37 -21.23 0.62
C LYS A 134 13.18 -19.81 0.06
N GLU A 135 11.96 -19.30 0.05
CA GLU A 135 11.66 -17.94 -0.44
C GLU A 135 12.39 -16.86 0.39
N ILE A 136 12.52 -17.08 1.71
CA ILE A 136 13.25 -16.17 2.61
C ILE A 136 14.74 -16.19 2.32
N GLU A 137 15.32 -17.39 2.17
CA GLU A 137 16.76 -17.55 1.98
C GLU A 137 17.24 -17.10 0.58
N GLU A 138 16.40 -17.24 -0.44
CA GLU A 138 16.77 -16.89 -1.81
C GLU A 138 16.66 -15.40 -2.12
N ALA A 139 15.53 -14.74 -1.77
CA ALA A 139 15.31 -13.33 -2.07
C ALA A 139 14.07 -12.80 -1.34
N TYR A 140 14.17 -12.54 -0.04
CA TYR A 140 13.06 -12.21 0.86
C TYR A 140 12.14 -11.12 0.33
N GLU A 141 12.67 -9.95 0.02
CA GLU A 141 11.87 -8.79 -0.39
C GLU A 141 11.25 -8.99 -1.78
N LYS A 142 12.00 -9.57 -2.72
CA LYS A 142 11.48 -9.91 -4.04
C LYS A 142 10.34 -10.93 -3.94
N ASN A 143 10.53 -11.98 -3.15
CA ASN A 143 9.54 -13.03 -2.98
C ASN A 143 8.31 -12.54 -2.22
N THR A 144 8.43 -11.53 -1.37
CA THR A 144 7.28 -10.81 -0.80
C THR A 144 6.43 -10.18 -1.90
N GLY A 145 7.03 -9.47 -2.84
CA GLY A 145 6.32 -8.88 -3.98
C GLY A 145 5.69 -9.94 -4.89
N VAL A 146 6.41 -11.03 -5.18
CA VAL A 146 5.89 -12.15 -5.98
C VAL A 146 4.67 -12.78 -5.30
N LEU A 147 4.76 -13.05 -4.00
CA LEU A 147 3.66 -13.64 -3.23
C LEU A 147 2.40 -12.75 -3.26
N ILE A 148 2.58 -11.43 -3.12
CA ILE A 148 1.46 -10.47 -3.21
C ILE A 148 0.81 -10.56 -4.60
N ALA A 149 1.60 -10.46 -5.65
CA ALA A 149 1.09 -10.44 -7.02
C ALA A 149 0.40 -11.76 -7.39
N ASP A 150 0.99 -12.90 -7.01
CA ASP A 150 0.44 -14.24 -7.26
C ASP A 150 -0.90 -14.45 -6.53
N GLU A 151 -1.05 -13.93 -5.31
CA GLU A 151 -2.30 -13.98 -4.55
C GLU A 151 -3.44 -13.26 -5.27
N PHE A 152 -3.17 -12.05 -5.76
CA PHE A 152 -4.16 -11.27 -6.51
C PHE A 152 -4.54 -11.94 -7.83
N GLU A 153 -3.58 -12.49 -8.57
CA GLU A 153 -3.84 -13.22 -9.82
C GLU A 153 -4.61 -14.52 -9.57
N ALA A 154 -4.17 -15.33 -8.60
CA ALA A 154 -4.82 -16.61 -8.30
C ALA A 154 -6.28 -16.44 -7.84
N LYS A 155 -6.55 -15.41 -7.04
CA LYS A 155 -7.90 -15.08 -6.55
C LYS A 155 -8.68 -14.20 -7.52
N LYS A 156 -8.10 -13.80 -8.65
CA LYS A 156 -8.69 -12.84 -9.61
C LYS A 156 -9.18 -11.56 -8.91
N LYS A 157 -8.46 -11.10 -7.88
CA LYS A 157 -8.77 -9.85 -7.20
C LYS A 157 -8.31 -8.67 -8.07
N ASP A 158 -9.19 -7.70 -8.22
CA ASP A 158 -8.83 -6.43 -8.87
C ASP A 158 -8.00 -5.58 -7.90
N TYR A 159 -6.71 -5.44 -8.19
CA TYR A 159 -5.80 -4.64 -7.37
C TYR A 159 -6.11 -3.13 -7.40
N ILE A 160 -6.96 -2.66 -8.31
CA ILE A 160 -7.45 -1.27 -8.27
C ILE A 160 -8.60 -1.14 -7.26
N ALA A 161 -9.48 -2.13 -7.22
CA ALA A 161 -10.60 -2.14 -6.29
C ALA A 161 -10.18 -2.51 -4.85
N VAL A 162 -9.08 -3.25 -4.70
CA VAL A 162 -8.49 -3.65 -3.41
C VAL A 162 -7.03 -3.17 -3.35
N PRO A 163 -6.78 -1.88 -3.09
CA PRO A 163 -5.44 -1.29 -3.15
C PRO A 163 -4.60 -1.52 -1.88
N ALA A 164 -4.78 -2.65 -1.21
CA ALA A 164 -4.11 -2.99 0.04
C ALA A 164 -3.94 -4.51 0.20
N VAL A 165 -2.86 -4.93 0.89
CA VAL A 165 -2.60 -6.31 1.25
C VAL A 165 -1.81 -6.39 2.55
N LEU A 166 -2.11 -7.38 3.38
CA LEU A 166 -1.31 -7.73 4.55
C LEU A 166 -0.34 -8.85 4.20
N CYS A 167 0.90 -8.72 4.62
CA CYS A 167 1.87 -9.81 4.57
C CYS A 167 1.98 -10.45 5.95
N LYS A 168 1.61 -11.73 6.06
CA LYS A 168 1.58 -12.44 7.35
C LYS A 168 2.91 -12.32 8.09
N ASN A 169 2.85 -11.97 9.40
CA ASN A 169 3.98 -11.73 10.28
C ASN A 169 4.91 -10.58 9.85
N HIS A 170 4.49 -9.70 8.95
CA HIS A 170 5.32 -8.61 8.47
C HIS A 170 4.62 -7.25 8.65
N GLY A 171 3.79 -6.85 7.69
CA GLY A 171 3.15 -5.55 7.69
C GLY A 171 2.17 -5.39 6.53
N VAL A 172 1.88 -4.16 6.15
CA VAL A 172 0.93 -3.82 5.10
C VAL A 172 1.62 -3.17 3.91
N PHE A 173 1.19 -3.53 2.71
CA PHE A 173 1.49 -2.82 1.46
C PHE A 173 0.20 -2.21 0.92
N THR A 174 0.29 -0.97 0.44
CA THR A 174 -0.81 -0.29 -0.25
C THR A 174 -0.28 0.39 -1.50
N TRP A 175 -1.17 0.68 -2.43
CA TRP A 175 -0.82 1.34 -3.68
C TRP A 175 -1.94 2.24 -4.16
N GLY A 176 -1.65 3.05 -5.18
CA GLY A 176 -2.59 3.96 -5.80
C GLY A 176 -2.10 4.42 -7.16
N LYS A 177 -2.85 5.33 -7.81
CA LYS A 177 -2.47 5.92 -9.11
C LYS A 177 -1.21 6.79 -9.03
N ASP A 178 -0.86 7.26 -7.82
CA ASP A 178 0.32 8.05 -7.49
C ASP A 178 0.73 7.81 -6.03
N ALA A 179 1.85 8.39 -5.60
CA ALA A 179 2.40 8.25 -4.26
C ALA A 179 1.43 8.77 -3.16
N HIS A 180 0.72 9.86 -3.42
CA HIS A 180 -0.23 10.43 -2.45
C HIS A 180 -1.46 9.57 -2.26
N GLU A 181 -2.02 9.00 -3.34
CA GLU A 181 -3.15 8.07 -3.24
C GLU A 181 -2.73 6.76 -2.56
N ALA A 182 -1.51 6.28 -2.80
CA ALA A 182 -0.97 5.12 -2.08
C ALA A 182 -0.91 5.35 -0.56
N VAL A 183 -0.49 6.56 -0.12
CA VAL A 183 -0.52 6.96 1.30
C VAL A 183 -1.96 7.11 1.81
N HIS A 184 -2.85 7.71 1.01
CA HIS A 184 -4.28 7.78 1.38
C HIS A 184 -4.83 6.38 1.68
N ASN A 185 -4.54 5.41 0.82
CA ASN A 185 -4.97 4.03 1.00
C ASN A 185 -4.31 3.36 2.22
N ALA A 186 -3.08 3.74 2.58
CA ALA A 186 -2.43 3.28 3.81
C ALA A 186 -3.14 3.80 5.07
N VAL A 187 -3.52 5.09 5.09
CA VAL A 187 -4.33 5.67 6.17
C VAL A 187 -5.67 4.95 6.29
N VAL A 188 -6.35 4.72 5.16
CA VAL A 188 -7.63 3.99 5.14
C VAL A 188 -7.45 2.58 5.68
N ALA A 189 -6.43 1.83 5.22
CA ALA A 189 -6.15 0.46 5.67
C ALA A 189 -5.93 0.40 7.19
N GLU A 190 -5.16 1.33 7.75
CA GLU A 190 -4.91 1.42 9.19
C GLU A 190 -6.19 1.72 9.98
N GLU A 191 -7.00 2.70 9.55
CA GLU A 191 -8.23 3.06 10.25
C GLU A 191 -9.31 1.97 10.15
N VAL A 192 -9.48 1.31 9.01
CA VAL A 192 -10.45 0.20 8.90
C VAL A 192 -9.98 -1.04 9.65
N ALA A 193 -8.66 -1.30 9.73
CA ALA A 193 -8.08 -2.35 10.58
C ALA A 193 -8.42 -2.12 12.06
N LYS A 194 -8.24 -0.90 12.53
CA LYS A 194 -8.58 -0.46 13.89
C LYS A 194 -10.08 -0.60 14.18
N MET A 195 -10.93 -0.15 13.25
CA MET A 195 -12.38 -0.29 13.38
C MET A 195 -12.79 -1.76 13.42
N ALA A 196 -12.26 -2.59 12.54
CA ALA A 196 -12.56 -4.03 12.47
C ALA A 196 -12.19 -4.75 13.75
N ALA A 197 -11.00 -4.51 14.32
CA ALA A 197 -10.58 -5.10 15.59
C ALA A 197 -11.53 -4.71 16.72
N ARG A 198 -11.94 -3.44 16.80
CA ARG A 198 -12.90 -2.98 17.80
C ARG A 198 -14.30 -3.58 17.60
N CYS A 199 -14.75 -3.77 16.37
CA CYS A 199 -16.01 -4.46 16.09
C CYS A 199 -16.00 -5.89 16.65
N GLU A 200 -14.91 -6.64 16.44
CA GLU A 200 -14.77 -8.01 16.98
C GLU A 200 -14.67 -8.02 18.51
N MET A 201 -14.04 -7.03 19.14
CA MET A 201 -14.02 -6.89 20.60
C MET A 201 -15.42 -6.61 21.18
N ILE A 202 -16.24 -5.79 20.48
CA ILE A 202 -17.59 -5.45 20.92
C ILE A 202 -18.56 -6.61 20.66
N ASN A 203 -18.45 -7.25 19.50
CA ASN A 203 -19.27 -8.39 19.10
C ASN A 203 -18.40 -9.45 18.42
N PRO A 204 -17.94 -10.49 19.14
CA PRO A 204 -17.09 -11.54 18.56
C PRO A 204 -17.77 -12.36 17.44
N GLN A 205 -19.08 -12.21 17.27
CA GLN A 205 -19.84 -12.90 16.21
C GLN A 205 -20.24 -11.97 15.07
N VAL A 206 -19.66 -10.75 15.00
CA VAL A 206 -19.93 -9.78 13.94
C VAL A 206 -19.68 -10.41 12.55
N LYS A 207 -20.55 -10.11 11.61
CA LYS A 207 -20.45 -10.56 10.22
C LYS A 207 -20.09 -9.39 9.33
N PRO A 208 -19.40 -9.61 8.20
CA PRO A 208 -19.19 -8.57 7.19
C PRO A 208 -20.51 -7.91 6.78
N ALA A 209 -20.43 -6.65 6.37
CA ALA A 209 -21.56 -5.93 5.84
C ALA A 209 -22.17 -6.69 4.64
N PRO A 210 -23.50 -6.69 4.47
CA PRO A 210 -24.15 -7.32 3.31
C PRO A 210 -23.54 -6.82 2.00
N GLN A 211 -23.46 -7.70 0.99
CA GLN A 211 -22.80 -7.39 -0.28
C GLN A 211 -23.45 -6.19 -0.97
N GLU A 212 -24.78 -6.09 -0.91
CA GLU A 212 -25.53 -4.98 -1.53
C GLU A 212 -25.17 -3.63 -0.90
N LEU A 213 -24.83 -3.61 0.40
CA LEU A 213 -24.39 -2.40 1.08
C LEU A 213 -22.96 -2.05 0.69
N GLN A 214 -22.06 -3.05 0.57
CA GLN A 214 -20.70 -2.85 0.09
C GLN A 214 -20.71 -2.31 -1.34
N ASP A 215 -21.48 -2.92 -2.24
CA ASP A 215 -21.64 -2.49 -3.63
C ASP A 215 -22.15 -1.06 -3.73
N LYS A 216 -23.19 -0.73 -2.96
CA LYS A 216 -23.77 0.63 -2.93
C LYS A 216 -22.74 1.67 -2.55
N HIS A 217 -21.93 1.39 -1.52
CA HIS A 217 -20.92 2.33 -1.02
C HIS A 217 -19.70 2.43 -1.93
N TYR A 218 -19.22 1.31 -2.44
CA TYR A 218 -18.08 1.31 -3.37
C TYR A 218 -18.42 2.04 -4.66
N TYR A 219 -19.51 1.64 -5.35
CA TYR A 219 -19.84 2.17 -6.67
C TYR A 219 -20.35 3.62 -6.66
N ARG A 220 -20.78 4.17 -5.52
CA ARG A 220 -21.10 5.61 -5.44
C ARG A 220 -19.87 6.50 -5.58
N LYS A 221 -18.66 5.96 -5.29
CA LYS A 221 -17.37 6.68 -5.40
C LYS A 221 -16.52 6.21 -6.59
N HIS A 222 -16.63 4.93 -6.95
CA HIS A 222 -15.77 4.25 -7.91
C HIS A 222 -16.61 3.61 -9.01
N GLY A 223 -16.79 4.21 -10.12
CA GLY A 223 -17.54 3.63 -11.22
C GLY A 223 -18.06 4.67 -12.19
N ALA A 224 -18.62 4.20 -13.30
CA ALA A 224 -19.11 5.07 -14.37
C ALA A 224 -20.23 6.01 -13.90
N ASN A 225 -20.97 5.62 -12.84
CA ASN A 225 -22.09 6.39 -12.29
C ASN A 225 -21.78 6.93 -10.87
N ALA A 226 -20.51 7.16 -10.53
CA ALA A 226 -20.12 7.75 -9.27
C ALA A 226 -20.76 9.14 -9.08
N TYR A 227 -21.36 9.39 -7.91
CA TYR A 227 -22.09 10.62 -7.61
C TYR A 227 -21.66 11.27 -6.27
N TYR A 228 -20.69 10.65 -5.57
CA TYR A 228 -20.21 11.16 -4.30
C TYR A 228 -19.21 12.29 -4.50
N GLY A 229 -19.34 13.34 -3.69
CA GLY A 229 -18.46 14.51 -3.73
C GLY A 229 -19.10 15.72 -4.38
N GLN A 230 -18.31 16.77 -4.59
CA GLN A 230 -18.77 17.97 -5.28
C GLN A 230 -18.78 17.70 -6.80
N ASN A 231 -19.89 18.00 -7.46
CA ASN A 231 -19.93 18.05 -8.92
C ASN A 231 -19.06 19.24 -9.37
N THR A 232 -17.78 19.00 -9.62
CA THR A 232 -17.01 19.95 -10.43
C THR A 232 -17.61 19.88 -11.83
N ALA A 233 -18.34 20.92 -12.19
CA ALA A 233 -18.84 21.09 -13.56
C ALA A 233 -17.66 20.82 -14.53
N LYS A 234 -17.89 19.90 -15.45
CA LYS A 234 -16.98 19.62 -16.57
C LYS A 234 -16.91 20.83 -17.49
#